data_47f4840f28385a21dd36bd747bdac447
#
_entry.id   47f4840f28385a21dd36bd747bdac447
#
_cell.length_a   1.000
_cell.length_b   1.000
_cell.length_c   1.000
_cell.angle_alpha   90.00
_cell.angle_beta   90.00
_cell.angle_gamma   90.00
#
_symmetry.space_group_name_H-M   'P 1'
#
loop_
_entity.id
_entity.type
_entity.pdbx_description
1 polymer ?
#
loop_
_entity_poly.entity_id
_entity_poly.type
_entity_poly.pdbx_seq_one_letter_code
_entity_poly.pdbx_strand_id
1 'polypeptide(L)'
;MSDEKGDFAFKSKDTMGMYHEMTYGGALSFLRRKYSQDLNGVDVAVSGVPFDNAVTYRPGCRLGPRAIRQASVQLAELDAFPFGFNLFENLSIVDYGDCHLDPHNPETIVKAIQDHASKIISQNTKMLTFGGDHFVSYPLIKSHADKYGPVTLIQFDAHCDTWEDNGGMDHLSLIHISEPTRPY
;
A
#
# COMPACT_ATOMS: atom_id res chain seq x y z
N MET A 1 13.74 21.73 -21.38
CA MET A 1 14.33 20.86 -20.32
C MET A 1 14.48 21.73 -19.11
N SER A 2 13.63 21.56 -18.11
CA SER A 2 13.70 22.32 -16.86
C SER A 2 14.97 21.88 -16.13
N ASP A 3 15.85 22.83 -15.83
CA ASP A 3 16.97 22.66 -14.90
C ASP A 3 16.39 22.47 -13.48
N GLU A 4 15.75 21.35 -13.24
CA GLU A 4 15.35 20.96 -11.88
C GLU A 4 16.64 20.63 -11.10
N LYS A 5 17.14 21.63 -10.41
CA LYS A 5 18.16 21.45 -9.39
C LYS A 5 17.51 20.74 -8.19
N GLY A 6 17.89 19.53 -7.94
CA GLY A 6 17.38 18.75 -6.82
C GLY A 6 18.21 17.50 -6.58
N ASP A 7 17.90 16.80 -5.50
CA ASP A 7 18.52 15.52 -5.22
C ASP A 7 17.98 14.43 -6.14
N PHE A 8 18.72 14.14 -7.20
CA PHE A 8 18.40 13.09 -8.16
C PHE A 8 18.79 11.68 -7.70
N ALA A 9 19.30 11.52 -6.50
CA ALA A 9 19.74 10.23 -5.98
C ALA A 9 18.63 9.17 -6.07
N PHE A 10 17.39 9.54 -5.77
CA PHE A 10 16.24 8.63 -5.88
C PHE A 10 15.71 8.43 -7.31
N LYS A 11 16.17 9.20 -8.27
CA LYS A 11 15.79 9.08 -9.69
C LYS A 11 16.85 8.32 -10.49
N SER A 12 18.02 8.08 -9.93
CA SER A 12 19.10 7.34 -10.57
C SER A 12 18.72 5.86 -10.71
N LYS A 13 19.02 5.30 -11.90
CA LYS A 13 18.85 3.86 -12.13
C LYS A 13 19.71 2.98 -11.25
N ASP A 14 20.77 3.56 -10.69
CA ASP A 14 21.76 2.87 -9.87
C ASP A 14 21.43 2.87 -8.38
N THR A 15 20.37 3.59 -7.95
CA THR A 15 19.88 3.55 -6.58
C THR A 15 19.00 2.33 -6.33
N MET A 16 19.54 1.18 -6.58
CA MET A 16 18.93 -0.05 -6.11
C MET A 16 19.59 -0.39 -4.77
N GLY A 17 18.79 -0.50 -3.70
CA GLY A 17 19.25 -1.17 -2.49
C GLY A 17 19.58 -2.59 -2.87
N MET A 18 20.84 -2.88 -3.07
CA MET A 18 21.28 -4.11 -3.70
C MET A 18 21.56 -5.19 -2.67
N TYR A 19 21.47 -6.41 -3.13
CA TYR A 19 21.76 -7.63 -2.40
C TYR A 19 23.22 -7.77 -1.92
N HIS A 20 24.08 -6.80 -2.18
CA HIS A 20 25.44 -6.74 -1.61
C HIS A 20 25.49 -6.12 -0.22
N GLU A 21 24.37 -5.56 0.26
CA GLU A 21 24.29 -5.01 1.60
C GLU A 21 24.02 -6.11 2.63
N MET A 22 24.71 -6.00 3.76
CA MET A 22 24.47 -6.94 4.87
C MET A 22 23.03 -6.81 5.38
N THR A 23 22.46 -7.90 5.87
CA THR A 23 21.08 -7.98 6.36
C THR A 23 20.73 -6.89 7.38
N TYR A 24 21.69 -6.47 8.17
CA TYR A 24 21.54 -5.44 9.21
C TYR A 24 21.87 -4.02 8.74
N GLY A 25 22.25 -3.83 7.49
CA GLY A 25 22.65 -2.53 6.92
C GLY A 25 21.80 -2.12 5.73
N GLY A 26 22.08 -0.93 5.19
CA GLY A 26 21.50 -0.43 3.96
C GLY A 26 20.11 0.18 4.06
N ALA A 27 19.53 0.48 2.91
CA ALA A 27 18.23 1.12 2.80
C ALA A 27 17.07 0.16 3.11
N LEU A 28 16.06 0.65 3.80
CA LEU A 28 14.90 -0.12 4.28
C LEU A 28 13.69 0.01 3.34
N SER A 29 13.86 -0.20 2.04
CA SER A 29 12.74 -0.42 1.13
C SER A 29 12.22 -1.86 1.21
N PHE A 30 10.98 -2.09 0.78
CA PHE A 30 10.41 -3.44 0.80
C PHE A 30 11.22 -4.40 -0.07
N LEU A 31 11.71 -5.48 0.54
CA LEU A 31 12.59 -6.47 -0.10
C LEU A 31 13.75 -5.82 -0.87
N ARG A 32 14.27 -4.70 -0.39
CA ARG A 32 15.33 -3.90 -1.03
C ARG A 32 15.03 -3.52 -2.48
N ARG A 33 13.75 -3.39 -2.82
CA ARG A 33 13.37 -2.93 -4.16
C ARG A 33 13.60 -1.44 -4.30
N LYS A 34 13.74 -1.00 -5.54
CA LYS A 34 13.93 0.42 -5.88
C LYS A 34 12.82 1.25 -5.22
N TYR A 35 13.19 2.26 -4.45
CA TYR A 35 12.26 3.24 -3.90
C TYR A 35 12.00 4.31 -4.97
N SER A 36 10.81 4.32 -5.58
CA SER A 36 10.52 5.17 -6.72
C SER A 36 9.03 5.35 -6.93
N GLN A 37 8.65 6.55 -7.33
CA GLN A 37 7.29 6.85 -7.79
C GLN A 37 7.14 6.81 -9.33
N ASP A 38 8.22 6.52 -10.04
CA ASP A 38 8.15 6.23 -11.47
C ASP A 38 7.63 4.81 -11.68
N LEU A 39 6.45 4.71 -12.27
CA LEU A 39 5.75 3.45 -12.51
C LEU A 39 5.89 2.94 -13.96
N ASN A 40 6.73 3.56 -14.75
CA ASN A 40 6.94 3.12 -16.12
C ASN A 40 7.57 1.71 -16.16
N GLY A 41 6.86 0.75 -16.74
CA GLY A 41 7.28 -0.65 -16.80
C GLY A 41 7.22 -1.39 -15.46
N VAL A 42 6.43 -0.90 -14.49
CA VAL A 42 6.26 -1.50 -13.18
C VAL A 42 4.96 -2.32 -13.12
N ASP A 43 5.08 -3.59 -12.74
CA ASP A 43 3.94 -4.49 -12.56
C ASP A 43 3.23 -4.27 -11.23
N VAL A 44 4.01 -4.09 -10.16
CA VAL A 44 3.50 -3.96 -8.79
C VAL A 44 4.18 -2.81 -8.06
N ALA A 45 3.38 -1.91 -7.51
CA ALA A 45 3.82 -0.87 -6.59
C ALA A 45 3.49 -1.27 -5.16
N VAL A 46 4.52 -1.37 -4.33
CA VAL A 46 4.35 -1.57 -2.89
C VAL A 46 4.20 -0.21 -2.23
N SER A 47 3.14 -0.04 -1.46
CA SER A 47 2.79 1.24 -0.86
C SER A 47 2.31 1.06 0.57
N GLY A 48 2.39 2.09 1.38
CA GLY A 48 1.87 2.08 2.75
C GLY A 48 0.82 3.15 3.00
N VAL A 49 -0.10 2.86 3.91
CA VAL A 49 -1.07 3.84 4.44
C VAL A 49 -0.94 3.84 5.96
N PRO A 50 -0.05 4.69 6.51
CA PRO A 50 0.28 4.72 7.95
C PRO A 50 -0.80 5.45 8.76
N PHE A 51 -1.96 4.83 8.92
CA PHE A 51 -3.13 5.38 9.62
C PHE A 51 -3.61 4.43 10.72
N ASP A 52 -4.01 4.96 11.89
CA ASP A 52 -4.54 4.17 13.01
C ASP A 52 -5.48 4.97 13.95
N ASN A 53 -6.18 5.95 13.41
CA ASN A 53 -7.12 6.73 14.22
C ASN A 53 -8.48 6.04 14.40
N ALA A 54 -8.74 4.96 13.66
CA ALA A 54 -9.98 4.19 13.76
C ALA A 54 -9.86 2.91 14.60
N VAL A 55 -8.76 2.74 15.32
CA VAL A 55 -8.62 1.61 16.25
C VAL A 55 -9.41 1.82 17.53
N THR A 56 -10.02 0.74 18.02
CA THR A 56 -10.86 0.78 19.24
C THR A 56 -10.08 0.58 20.54
N TYR A 57 -8.85 0.05 20.47
CA TYR A 57 -8.12 -0.31 21.70
C TYR A 57 -6.65 0.12 21.67
N ARG A 58 -5.81 -0.48 20.84
CA ARG A 58 -4.35 -0.23 20.87
C ARG A 58 -3.91 0.46 19.58
N PRO A 59 -3.51 1.72 19.61
CA PRO A 59 -2.88 2.39 18.48
C PRO A 59 -1.47 1.81 18.22
N GLY A 60 -0.90 2.14 17.07
CA GLY A 60 0.45 1.76 16.70
C GLY A 60 0.54 1.08 15.33
N CYS A 61 -0.57 0.63 14.75
CA CYS A 61 -0.56 0.02 13.41
C CYS A 61 -0.17 1.00 12.31
N ARG A 62 -0.18 2.33 12.55
CA ARG A 62 0.46 3.32 11.65
C ARG A 62 1.94 3.05 11.41
N LEU A 63 2.60 2.32 12.30
CA LEU A 63 4.00 1.91 12.13
C LEU A 63 4.16 0.62 11.32
N GLY A 64 3.05 -0.04 10.97
CA GLY A 64 3.01 -1.30 10.22
C GLY A 64 3.81 -1.26 8.91
N PRO A 65 3.59 -0.29 8.02
CA PRO A 65 4.31 -0.21 6.75
C PRO A 65 5.83 -0.15 6.94
N ARG A 66 6.28 0.65 7.91
CA ARG A 66 7.71 0.75 8.25
C ARG A 66 8.27 -0.56 8.81
N ALA A 67 7.54 -1.20 9.73
CA ALA A 67 7.97 -2.44 10.36
C ALA A 67 8.06 -3.59 9.35
N ILE A 68 7.10 -3.69 8.43
CA ILE A 68 7.10 -4.69 7.36
C ILE A 68 8.29 -4.49 6.43
N ARG A 69 8.58 -3.25 6.00
CA ARG A 69 9.77 -2.95 5.20
C ARG A 69 11.05 -3.37 5.91
N GLN A 70 11.19 -2.99 7.17
CA GLN A 70 12.36 -3.34 7.97
C GLN A 70 12.54 -4.86 8.09
N ALA A 71 11.48 -5.61 8.33
CA ALA A 71 11.54 -7.06 8.41
C ALA A 71 11.84 -7.71 7.04
N SER A 72 11.31 -7.14 5.96
CA SER A 72 11.40 -7.71 4.62
C SER A 72 12.82 -7.77 4.06
N VAL A 73 13.72 -6.89 4.50
CA VAL A 73 15.11 -6.87 3.98
C VAL A 73 15.87 -8.16 4.25
N GLN A 74 15.45 -8.93 5.27
CA GLN A 74 16.03 -10.23 5.58
C GLN A 74 15.65 -11.31 4.55
N LEU A 75 14.63 -11.06 3.74
CA LEU A 75 14.11 -12.00 2.75
C LEU A 75 14.46 -11.61 1.32
N ALA A 76 15.16 -10.51 1.12
CA ALA A 76 15.38 -9.90 -0.19
C ALA A 76 16.12 -10.81 -1.20
N GLU A 77 16.91 -11.76 -0.69
CA GLU A 77 17.75 -12.66 -1.48
C GLU A 77 17.17 -14.07 -1.59
N LEU A 78 16.03 -14.33 -0.96
CA LEU A 78 15.49 -15.67 -0.84
C LEU A 78 14.45 -15.96 -1.94
N ASP A 79 14.54 -17.15 -2.48
CA ASP A 79 13.48 -17.70 -3.31
C ASP A 79 12.20 -17.94 -2.50
N ALA A 80 11.06 -17.70 -3.13
CA ALA A 80 9.78 -17.82 -2.47
C ALA A 80 9.44 -19.28 -2.18
N PHE A 81 9.47 -19.70 -0.91
CA PHE A 81 8.99 -21.01 -0.49
C PHE A 81 7.45 -21.07 -0.50
N PRO A 82 6.81 -22.15 -0.99
CA PRO A 82 7.41 -23.39 -1.52
C PRO A 82 7.65 -23.38 -3.03
N PHE A 83 7.56 -22.23 -3.68
CA PHE A 83 7.51 -22.12 -5.13
C PHE A 83 8.87 -22.31 -5.82
N GLY A 84 9.98 -22.04 -5.12
CA GLY A 84 11.33 -22.29 -5.60
C GLY A 84 11.75 -21.44 -6.80
N PHE A 85 11.22 -20.22 -6.92
CA PHE A 85 11.63 -19.26 -7.93
C PHE A 85 11.82 -17.85 -7.34
N ASN A 86 12.65 -17.08 -8.00
CA ASN A 86 12.83 -15.68 -7.69
C ASN A 86 11.70 -14.84 -8.30
N LEU A 87 10.89 -14.21 -7.45
CA LEU A 87 9.75 -13.39 -7.87
C LEU A 87 10.19 -12.24 -8.81
N PHE A 88 11.36 -11.68 -8.58
CA PHE A 88 11.86 -10.50 -9.29
C PHE A 88 12.41 -10.79 -10.69
N GLU A 89 12.57 -12.06 -11.06
CA GLU A 89 12.85 -12.45 -12.44
C GLU A 89 11.60 -12.37 -13.33
N ASN A 90 10.41 -12.35 -12.70
CA ASN A 90 9.14 -12.40 -13.42
C ASN A 90 8.31 -11.11 -13.27
N LEU A 91 8.54 -10.32 -12.22
CA LEU A 91 7.77 -9.10 -11.92
C LEU A 91 8.68 -7.91 -11.64
N SER A 92 8.38 -6.79 -12.27
CA SER A 92 8.94 -5.49 -11.93
C SER A 92 8.22 -4.90 -10.72
N ILE A 93 8.92 -4.80 -9.59
CA ILE A 93 8.33 -4.32 -8.33
C ILE A 93 9.11 -3.10 -7.84
N VAL A 94 8.39 -2.07 -7.43
CA VAL A 94 8.98 -0.90 -6.75
C VAL A 94 8.36 -0.69 -5.38
N ASP A 95 9.11 -0.13 -4.45
CA ASP A 95 8.58 0.48 -3.25
C ASP A 95 8.19 1.93 -3.60
N TYR A 96 6.89 2.18 -3.66
CA TYR A 96 6.33 3.48 -4.04
C TYR A 96 6.35 4.48 -2.89
N GLY A 97 6.59 4.00 -1.67
CA GLY A 97 6.52 4.78 -0.46
C GLY A 97 5.11 4.84 0.14
N ASP A 98 4.94 5.75 1.09
CA ASP A 98 3.72 5.85 1.88
C ASP A 98 2.82 6.98 1.42
N CYS A 99 1.51 6.80 1.61
CA CYS A 99 0.51 7.84 1.47
C CYS A 99 0.79 8.96 2.48
N HIS A 100 0.84 10.19 2.00
CA HIS A 100 0.91 11.35 2.88
C HIS A 100 -0.48 11.66 3.46
N LEU A 101 -0.57 11.67 4.78
CA LEU A 101 -1.79 11.98 5.52
C LEU A 101 -1.55 13.19 6.41
N ASP A 102 -2.44 14.17 6.34
CA ASP A 102 -2.38 15.35 7.21
C ASP A 102 -3.21 15.11 8.47
N PRO A 103 -2.58 14.92 9.64
CA PRO A 103 -3.31 14.67 10.89
C PRO A 103 -4.08 15.90 11.39
N HIS A 104 -3.79 17.08 10.87
CA HIS A 104 -4.47 18.32 11.24
C HIS A 104 -5.77 18.55 10.47
N ASN A 105 -5.96 17.83 9.35
CA ASN A 105 -7.14 17.93 8.51
C ASN A 105 -7.74 16.54 8.26
N PRO A 106 -8.39 15.92 9.26
CA PRO A 106 -8.87 14.55 9.17
C PRO A 106 -9.91 14.33 8.06
N GLU A 107 -10.65 15.35 7.69
CA GLU A 107 -11.62 15.33 6.59
C GLU A 107 -10.97 15.09 5.22
N THR A 108 -9.67 15.29 5.09
CA THR A 108 -8.93 15.07 3.85
C THR A 108 -8.39 13.65 3.70
N ILE A 109 -8.43 12.85 4.76
CA ILE A 109 -7.74 11.54 4.82
C ILE A 109 -8.29 10.56 3.78
N VAL A 110 -9.61 10.41 3.69
CA VAL A 110 -10.24 9.53 2.69
C VAL A 110 -9.79 9.90 1.29
N LYS A 111 -9.90 11.19 0.97
CA LYS A 111 -9.48 11.68 -0.35
C LYS A 111 -7.98 11.51 -0.61
N ALA A 112 -7.14 11.73 0.38
CA ALA A 112 -5.69 11.55 0.25
C ALA A 112 -5.34 10.09 -0.09
N ILE A 113 -5.98 9.12 0.57
CA ILE A 113 -5.78 7.70 0.27
C ILE A 113 -6.30 7.35 -1.13
N GLN A 114 -7.48 7.86 -1.51
CA GLN A 114 -8.03 7.65 -2.85
C GLN A 114 -7.13 8.24 -3.95
N ASP A 115 -6.65 9.45 -3.76
CA ASP A 115 -5.76 10.11 -4.71
C ASP A 115 -4.43 9.36 -4.84
N HIS A 116 -3.89 8.86 -3.72
CA HIS A 116 -2.68 8.04 -3.71
C HIS A 116 -2.88 6.73 -4.48
N ALA A 117 -3.94 5.99 -4.22
CA ALA A 117 -4.27 4.77 -4.94
C ALA A 117 -4.51 5.05 -6.43
N SER A 118 -5.28 6.09 -6.76
CA SER A 118 -5.61 6.45 -8.13
C SER A 118 -4.37 6.79 -8.97
N LYS A 119 -3.35 7.42 -8.37
CA LYS A 119 -2.07 7.69 -9.06
C LYS A 119 -1.38 6.40 -9.50
N ILE A 120 -1.42 5.35 -8.67
CA ILE A 120 -0.79 4.07 -8.96
C ILE A 120 -1.61 3.29 -9.99
N ILE A 121 -2.89 3.07 -9.71
CA ILE A 121 -3.72 2.22 -10.55
C ILE A 121 -4.00 2.84 -11.93
N SER A 122 -3.95 4.18 -12.07
CA SER A 122 -4.10 4.83 -13.37
C SER A 122 -2.99 4.46 -14.36
N GLN A 123 -1.82 4.07 -13.89
CA GLN A 123 -0.69 3.60 -14.69
C GLN A 123 -0.80 2.10 -15.04
N ASN A 124 -1.93 1.44 -14.75
CA ASN A 124 -2.13 0.01 -14.89
C ASN A 124 -1.20 -0.86 -14.02
N THR A 125 -0.61 -0.27 -13.01
CA THR A 125 0.23 -0.92 -12.01
C THR A 125 -0.67 -1.51 -10.92
N LYS A 126 -0.43 -2.73 -10.52
CA LYS A 126 -1.12 -3.36 -9.38
C LYS A 126 -0.58 -2.80 -8.06
N MET A 127 -1.40 -2.80 -7.03
CA MET A 127 -0.99 -2.34 -5.70
C MET A 127 -0.85 -3.52 -4.74
N LEU A 128 0.23 -3.48 -3.94
CA LEU A 128 0.35 -4.19 -2.68
C LEU A 128 0.44 -3.13 -1.59
N THR A 129 -0.58 -3.02 -0.74
CA THR A 129 -0.67 -1.94 0.24
C THR A 129 -0.51 -2.47 1.65
N PHE A 130 0.38 -1.87 2.43
CA PHE A 130 0.52 -2.13 3.86
C PHE A 130 -0.35 -1.13 4.63
N GLY A 131 -1.32 -1.61 5.40
CA GLY A 131 -2.04 -0.79 6.35
C GLY A 131 -1.21 -0.57 7.61
N GLY A 132 -1.64 0.17 8.39
CA GLY A 132 -2.65 0.88 9.07
C GLY A 132 -3.78 0.00 9.64
N ASP A 133 -4.77 0.69 10.11
CA ASP A 133 -5.98 0.05 10.59
C ASP A 133 -6.93 -0.34 9.43
N HIS A 134 -8.04 -0.99 9.78
CA HIS A 134 -8.99 -1.49 8.79
C HIS A 134 -9.67 -0.38 7.96
N PHE A 135 -9.80 0.83 8.51
CA PHE A 135 -10.38 1.97 7.82
C PHE A 135 -9.76 2.23 6.44
N VAL A 136 -8.46 1.98 6.28
CA VAL A 136 -7.75 2.23 5.02
C VAL A 136 -8.28 1.39 3.85
N SER A 137 -8.96 0.28 4.14
CA SER A 137 -9.53 -0.62 3.12
C SER A 137 -10.60 0.07 2.31
N TYR A 138 -11.48 0.86 2.95
CA TYR A 138 -12.57 1.56 2.27
C TYR A 138 -12.09 2.47 1.13
N PRO A 139 -11.26 3.50 1.36
CA PRO A 139 -10.82 4.38 0.27
C PRO A 139 -9.98 3.67 -0.80
N LEU A 140 -9.25 2.62 -0.45
CA LEU A 140 -8.49 1.82 -1.43
C LEU A 140 -9.43 1.03 -2.36
N ILE A 141 -10.41 0.33 -1.81
CA ILE A 141 -11.40 -0.42 -2.59
C ILE A 141 -12.23 0.54 -3.45
N LYS A 142 -12.66 1.66 -2.89
CA LYS A 142 -13.39 2.70 -3.61
C LYS A 142 -12.64 3.17 -4.86
N SER A 143 -11.34 3.43 -4.73
CA SER A 143 -10.50 3.84 -5.87
C SER A 143 -10.43 2.77 -6.96
N HIS A 144 -10.39 1.50 -6.59
CA HIS A 144 -10.42 0.39 -7.55
C HIS A 144 -11.79 0.29 -8.24
N ALA A 145 -12.87 0.42 -7.48
CA ALA A 145 -14.22 0.40 -8.02
C ALA A 145 -14.48 1.59 -8.96
N ASP A 146 -13.97 2.77 -8.63
CA ASP A 146 -14.09 3.95 -9.49
C ASP A 146 -13.36 3.78 -10.83
N LYS A 147 -12.26 3.04 -10.85
CA LYS A 147 -11.50 2.78 -12.08
C LYS A 147 -12.04 1.61 -12.90
N TYR A 148 -12.37 0.50 -12.24
CA TYR A 148 -12.63 -0.78 -12.91
C TYR A 148 -14.12 -1.14 -12.97
N GLY A 149 -14.99 -0.37 -12.31
CA GLY A 149 -16.38 -0.73 -12.06
C GLY A 149 -16.52 -1.67 -10.86
N PRO A 150 -17.62 -2.40 -10.73
CA PRO A 150 -17.83 -3.31 -9.62
C PRO A 150 -16.68 -4.32 -9.48
N VAL A 151 -16.14 -4.43 -8.27
CA VAL A 151 -15.03 -5.33 -7.94
C VAL A 151 -15.50 -6.41 -6.97
N THR A 152 -14.94 -7.60 -7.07
CA THR A 152 -15.14 -8.67 -6.07
C THR A 152 -14.09 -8.52 -4.99
N LEU A 153 -14.54 -8.41 -3.74
CA LEU A 153 -13.66 -8.38 -2.57
C LEU A 153 -13.56 -9.78 -1.97
N ILE A 154 -12.32 -10.24 -1.75
CA ILE A 154 -12.03 -11.43 -0.95
C ILE A 154 -11.33 -10.94 0.31
N GLN A 155 -11.95 -11.19 1.48
CA GLN A 155 -11.44 -10.78 2.77
C GLN A 155 -11.08 -12.00 3.62
N PHE A 156 -9.88 -11.97 4.20
CA PHE A 156 -9.44 -12.95 5.21
C PHE A 156 -9.34 -12.21 6.54
N ASP A 157 -10.40 -12.26 7.32
CA ASP A 157 -10.56 -11.53 8.58
C ASP A 157 -11.37 -12.34 9.57
N ALA A 158 -11.18 -12.12 10.87
CA ALA A 158 -11.98 -12.70 11.93
C ALA A 158 -13.39 -12.06 12.03
N HIS A 159 -13.58 -10.88 11.43
CA HIS A 159 -14.83 -10.13 11.44
C HIS A 159 -15.35 -9.92 10.01
N CYS A 160 -16.66 -9.86 9.87
CA CYS A 160 -17.28 -9.62 8.57
C CYS A 160 -17.20 -8.17 8.13
N ASP A 161 -17.14 -7.23 9.07
CA ASP A 161 -17.13 -5.76 8.86
C ASP A 161 -18.28 -5.25 7.97
N THR A 162 -19.43 -5.91 8.05
CA THR A 162 -20.64 -5.60 7.28
C THR A 162 -21.77 -5.11 8.17
N TRP A 163 -21.45 -4.53 9.32
CA TRP A 163 -22.43 -4.02 10.26
C TRP A 163 -22.97 -2.66 9.78
N GLU A 164 -24.26 -2.44 10.03
CA GLU A 164 -24.83 -1.11 9.85
C GLU A 164 -24.20 -0.16 10.86
N ASP A 165 -23.74 0.98 10.37
CA ASP A 165 -23.13 1.98 11.22
C ASP A 165 -24.19 2.72 12.04
N ASN A 166 -24.32 2.37 13.31
CA ASN A 166 -25.20 3.05 14.24
C ASN A 166 -24.54 4.23 14.96
N GLY A 167 -23.29 4.56 14.63
CA GLY A 167 -22.47 5.55 15.33
C GLY A 167 -22.09 6.81 14.55
N GLY A 168 -22.55 6.97 13.34
CA GLY A 168 -22.19 8.11 12.48
C GLY A 168 -20.74 8.09 11.99
N MET A 169 -20.13 6.91 11.95
CA MET A 169 -18.79 6.69 11.40
C MET A 169 -18.90 6.06 10.01
N ASP A 170 -19.40 6.81 9.06
CA ASP A 170 -19.80 6.40 7.71
C ASP A 170 -18.74 5.62 6.89
N HIS A 171 -17.58 5.32 7.46
CA HIS A 171 -16.47 4.74 6.71
C HIS A 171 -15.73 3.59 7.42
N LEU A 172 -16.19 3.15 8.59
CA LEU A 172 -15.54 2.06 9.33
C LEU A 172 -15.98 0.67 8.89
N SER A 173 -17.11 0.57 8.17
CA SER A 173 -17.65 -0.70 7.72
C SER A 173 -17.58 -0.84 6.21
N LEU A 174 -17.22 -2.04 5.75
CA LEU A 174 -17.25 -2.40 4.33
C LEU A 174 -18.67 -2.44 3.74
N ILE A 175 -19.72 -2.27 4.56
CA ILE A 175 -21.11 -2.23 4.09
C ILE A 175 -21.36 -1.12 3.06
N HIS A 176 -20.64 -0.03 3.16
CA HIS A 176 -20.75 1.09 2.21
C HIS A 176 -20.09 0.82 0.85
N ILE A 177 -19.38 -0.30 0.72
CA ILE A 177 -18.74 -0.72 -0.53
C ILE A 177 -19.47 -1.90 -1.15
N SER A 178 -20.09 -2.73 -0.32
CA SER A 178 -20.88 -3.86 -0.79
C SER A 178 -22.29 -3.38 -1.13
N GLU A 179 -22.63 -3.31 -2.41
CA GLU A 179 -24.02 -3.34 -2.84
C GLU A 179 -24.71 -4.52 -2.14
N PRO A 180 -25.96 -4.36 -1.67
CA PRO A 180 -26.67 -5.42 -0.97
C PRO A 180 -27.13 -6.51 -1.96
N THR A 181 -26.20 -7.26 -2.50
CA THR A 181 -26.50 -8.54 -3.11
C THR A 181 -26.44 -9.60 -2.01
N ARG A 182 -27.31 -9.50 -1.01
CA ARG A 182 -27.64 -10.63 -0.15
C ARG A 182 -28.55 -11.54 -0.93
N PRO A 183 -28.17 -12.79 -1.26
CA PRO A 183 -29.15 -13.82 -1.46
C PRO A 183 -29.77 -14.08 -0.10
N TYR A 184 -31.04 -13.91 0.03
CA TYR A 184 -31.83 -14.32 1.19
C TYR A 184 -31.78 -15.84 1.32
#